data_95ba8699a6a3530180b816946673f7ac
#
_entry.id   95ba8699a6a3530180b816946673f7ac
#
_cell.length_a   1.000
_cell.length_b   1.000
_cell.length_c   1.000
_cell.angle_alpha   90.00
_cell.angle_beta   90.00
_cell.angle_gamma   90.00
#
_symmetry.space_group_name_H-M   'P 1'
#
loop_
_entity.id
_entity.type
_entity.pdbx_description
1 polymer ?
#
loop_
_entity_poly.entity_id
_entity_poly.type
_entity_poly.pdbx_seq_one_letter_code
_entity_poly.pdbx_strand_id
1 'polypeptide(L)'
;MARFTPDQLSALASNITAKDAVINRAASLAINRTLTYTRNQSINLMRLEVNLQDSYIRRNLRTRQRASPQRLAGIIRANARSTLLTRYPFTTSRTGVRVAVNSREGYQQIENAFIVTNLRGSGARGIALRNTSAVEHFKRALSPATPAKRRKLQRIISAARSNPRGIQVLSSRS
;
A
#
# COMPACT_ATOMS: atom_id res chain seq x y z
N MET A 1 36.57 52.70 5.97
CA MET A 1 36.37 51.27 5.71
C MET A 1 36.60 50.52 7.00
N ALA A 2 35.59 49.84 7.53
CA ALA A 2 35.70 49.02 8.74
C ALA A 2 36.55 47.77 8.44
N ARG A 3 37.67 47.58 9.10
CA ARG A 3 38.53 46.40 9.00
C ARG A 3 38.14 45.45 10.14
N PHE A 4 37.67 44.25 9.86
CA PHE A 4 37.44 43.22 10.83
C PHE A 4 38.76 42.60 11.25
N THR A 5 38.98 42.39 12.53
CA THR A 5 40.12 41.61 13.06
C THR A 5 39.90 40.13 12.83
N PRO A 6 40.97 39.28 12.74
CA PRO A 6 40.81 37.81 12.59
C PRO A 6 39.90 37.20 13.67
N ASP A 7 39.99 37.70 14.92
CA ASP A 7 39.18 37.20 16.03
C ASP A 7 37.68 37.55 15.86
N GLN A 8 37.36 38.73 15.31
CA GLN A 8 36.00 39.11 15.01
C GLN A 8 35.40 38.27 13.87
N LEU A 9 36.20 37.92 12.86
CA LEU A 9 35.81 37.04 11.79
C LEU A 9 35.59 35.62 12.28
N SER A 10 36.44 35.08 13.17
CA SER A 10 36.26 33.76 13.75
C SER A 10 35.02 33.68 14.63
N ALA A 11 34.77 34.71 15.45
CA ALA A 11 33.58 34.82 16.27
C ALA A 11 32.29 34.92 15.39
N LEU A 12 32.33 35.65 14.30
CA LEU A 12 31.23 35.76 13.37
C LEU A 12 30.94 34.40 12.68
N ALA A 13 31.99 33.70 12.23
CA ALA A 13 31.87 32.39 11.62
C ALA A 13 31.27 31.37 12.60
N SER A 14 31.70 31.34 13.85
CA SER A 14 31.14 30.46 14.88
C SER A 14 29.65 30.77 15.18
N ASN A 15 29.30 32.06 15.24
CA ASN A 15 27.89 32.49 15.40
C ASN A 15 26.99 32.10 14.22
N ILE A 16 27.48 32.19 13.00
CA ILE A 16 26.76 31.76 11.81
C ILE A 16 26.53 30.25 11.84
N THR A 17 27.57 29.47 12.12
CA THR A 17 27.47 28.00 12.23
C THR A 17 26.49 27.55 13.33
N ALA A 18 26.53 28.25 14.50
CA ALA A 18 25.58 27.97 15.58
C ALA A 18 24.14 28.28 15.19
N LYS A 19 23.87 29.37 14.45
CA LYS A 19 22.55 29.70 13.94
C LYS A 19 22.05 28.67 12.92
N ASP A 20 22.90 28.22 12.01
CA ASP A 20 22.58 27.18 11.04
C ASP A 20 22.19 25.86 11.74
N ALA A 21 22.87 25.47 12.80
CA ALA A 21 22.51 24.28 13.58
C ALA A 21 21.12 24.41 14.22
N VAL A 22 20.78 25.58 14.76
CA VAL A 22 19.46 25.86 15.35
C VAL A 22 18.37 25.82 14.26
N ILE A 23 18.62 26.45 13.13
CA ILE A 23 17.69 26.45 11.99
C ILE A 23 17.44 25.02 11.48
N ASN A 24 18.51 24.24 11.27
CA ASN A 24 18.40 22.85 10.80
C ASN A 24 17.66 21.95 11.80
N ARG A 25 17.87 22.17 13.11
CA ARG A 25 17.12 21.47 14.16
C ARG A 25 15.63 21.83 14.11
N ALA A 26 15.29 23.10 13.99
CA ALA A 26 13.91 23.58 13.89
C ALA A 26 13.23 23.02 12.62
N ALA A 27 13.92 23.08 11.47
CA ALA A 27 13.44 22.53 10.20
C ALA A 27 13.19 21.02 10.29
N SER A 28 14.11 20.25 10.88
CA SER A 28 13.94 18.81 11.05
C SER A 28 12.72 18.47 11.93
N LEU A 29 12.48 19.24 12.98
CA LEU A 29 11.29 19.07 13.84
C LEU A 29 10.01 19.41 13.09
N ALA A 30 9.99 20.49 12.31
CA ALA A 30 8.84 20.88 11.49
C ALA A 30 8.51 19.79 10.46
N ILE A 31 9.50 19.28 9.73
CA ILE A 31 9.33 18.19 8.76
C ILE A 31 8.77 16.94 9.46
N ASN A 32 9.28 16.56 10.63
CA ASN A 32 8.82 15.38 11.35
C ASN A 32 7.38 15.52 11.86
N ARG A 33 6.96 16.72 12.27
CA ARG A 33 5.57 17.02 12.61
C ARG A 33 4.67 16.90 11.39
N THR A 34 5.07 17.49 10.27
CA THR A 34 4.34 17.38 8.99
C THR A 34 4.20 15.94 8.53
N LEU A 35 5.27 15.13 8.59
CA LEU A 35 5.23 13.71 8.27
C LEU A 35 4.20 12.94 9.11
N THR A 36 4.18 13.20 10.41
CA THR A 36 3.24 12.55 11.31
C THR A 36 1.80 12.96 11.00
N TYR A 37 1.58 14.26 10.77
CA TYR A 37 0.27 14.80 10.38
C TYR A 37 -0.20 14.20 9.05
N THR A 38 0.62 14.29 8.01
CA THR A 38 0.30 13.76 6.67
C THR A 38 0.00 12.26 6.71
N ARG A 39 0.80 11.48 7.45
CA ARG A 39 0.54 10.05 7.62
C ARG A 39 -0.82 9.78 8.26
N ASN A 40 -1.16 10.50 9.32
CA ASN A 40 -2.44 10.33 10.01
C ASN A 40 -3.62 10.75 9.13
N GLN A 41 -3.51 11.86 8.41
CA GLN A 41 -4.52 12.29 7.46
C GLN A 41 -4.70 11.28 6.31
N SER A 42 -3.61 10.75 5.76
CA SER A 42 -3.69 9.71 4.74
C SER A 42 -4.42 8.46 5.23
N ILE A 43 -4.18 8.04 6.48
CA ILE A 43 -4.90 6.90 7.10
C ILE A 43 -6.39 7.21 7.20
N ASN A 44 -6.75 8.41 7.65
CA ASN A 44 -8.16 8.81 7.77
C ASN A 44 -8.87 8.84 6.40
N LEU A 45 -8.23 9.40 5.38
CA LEU A 45 -8.77 9.41 4.02
C LEU A 45 -8.93 7.99 3.45
N MET A 46 -7.92 7.13 3.64
CA MET A 46 -8.03 5.72 3.21
C MET A 46 -9.20 4.99 3.87
N ARG A 47 -9.48 5.27 5.15
CA ARG A 47 -10.64 4.67 5.85
C ARG A 47 -11.99 5.12 5.30
N LEU A 48 -12.07 6.30 4.71
CA LEU A 48 -13.29 6.78 4.06
C LEU A 48 -13.54 6.10 2.71
N GLU A 49 -12.47 5.70 2.03
CA GLU A 49 -12.57 5.09 0.70
C GLU A 49 -12.63 3.56 0.74
N VAL A 50 -11.89 2.92 1.65
CA VAL A 50 -11.78 1.46 1.68
C VAL A 50 -12.09 0.87 3.05
N ASN A 51 -12.80 -0.25 3.07
CA ASN A 51 -13.20 -0.97 4.28
C ASN A 51 -12.07 -1.84 4.87
N LEU A 52 -10.87 -1.27 5.01
CA LEU A 52 -9.76 -1.95 5.65
C LEU A 52 -9.69 -1.62 7.15
N GLN A 53 -9.25 -2.59 7.95
CA GLN A 53 -9.00 -2.35 9.37
C GLN A 53 -7.91 -1.30 9.57
N ASP A 54 -8.11 -0.37 10.50
CA ASP A 54 -7.16 0.69 10.84
C ASP A 54 -5.76 0.16 11.15
N SER A 55 -5.68 -0.93 11.92
CA SER A 55 -4.42 -1.60 12.25
C SER A 55 -3.66 -2.09 11.02
N TYR A 56 -4.39 -2.56 9.98
CA TYR A 56 -3.80 -3.00 8.73
C TYR A 56 -3.25 -1.82 7.93
N ILE A 57 -4.02 -0.73 7.80
CA ILE A 57 -3.58 0.49 7.10
C ILE A 57 -2.35 1.07 7.79
N ARG A 58 -2.36 1.22 9.12
CA ARG A 58 -1.21 1.75 9.90
C ARG A 58 0.04 0.90 9.77
N ARG A 59 -0.09 -0.42 9.67
CA ARG A 59 1.04 -1.34 9.48
C ARG A 59 1.66 -1.21 8.09
N ASN A 60 0.85 -0.94 7.07
CA ASN A 60 1.31 -0.86 5.68
C ASN A 60 1.73 0.55 5.25
N LEU A 61 1.27 1.61 5.94
CA LEU A 61 1.69 2.99 5.72
C LEU A 61 2.66 3.42 6.83
N ARG A 62 3.97 3.36 6.56
CA ARG A 62 5.00 3.63 7.57
C ARG A 62 5.88 4.81 7.20
N THR A 63 6.30 5.57 8.21
CA THR A 63 7.40 6.52 8.04
C THR A 63 8.69 5.70 7.94
N ARG A 64 9.28 5.66 6.76
CA ARG A 64 10.54 4.94 6.51
C ARG A 64 11.74 5.70 7.05
N GLN A 65 11.70 7.03 6.92
CA GLN A 65 12.77 7.89 7.33
C GLN A 65 12.22 9.17 7.94
N ARG A 66 12.81 9.58 9.05
CA ARG A 66 12.57 10.87 9.68
C ARG A 66 13.66 11.85 9.30
N ALA A 67 13.33 13.13 9.30
CA ALA A 67 14.31 14.20 9.12
C ALA A 67 15.24 14.31 10.34
N SER A 68 16.49 14.64 10.08
CA SER A 68 17.50 15.01 11.08
C SER A 68 18.12 16.36 10.70
N PRO A 69 18.84 17.04 11.62
CA PRO A 69 19.51 18.30 11.29
C PRO A 69 20.48 18.20 10.12
N GLN A 70 21.10 17.03 9.93
CA GLN A 70 22.04 16.77 8.83
C GLN A 70 21.31 16.37 7.52
N ARG A 71 20.04 15.96 7.63
CA ARG A 71 19.24 15.51 6.48
C ARG A 71 17.81 15.98 6.63
N LEU A 72 17.50 17.10 6.03
CA LEU A 72 16.17 17.73 6.04
C LEU A 72 15.21 17.06 5.07
N ALA A 73 15.08 15.74 5.15
CA ALA A 73 14.15 14.95 4.32
C ALA A 73 13.51 13.84 5.12
N GLY A 74 12.24 13.59 4.88
CA GLY A 74 11.49 12.50 5.46
C GLY A 74 10.71 11.70 4.41
N ILE A 75 10.52 10.40 4.63
CA ILE A 75 9.88 9.51 3.67
C ILE A 75 8.77 8.73 4.35
N ILE A 76 7.56 8.84 3.80
CA ILE A 76 6.44 7.94 4.09
C ILE A 76 6.39 6.91 2.97
N ARG A 77 6.28 5.63 3.32
CA ARG A 77 6.19 4.53 2.35
C ARG A 77 4.97 3.66 2.61
N ALA A 78 4.20 3.42 1.55
CA ALA A 78 3.18 2.39 1.52
C ALA A 78 3.79 1.05 1.09
N ASN A 79 3.25 -0.05 1.62
CA ASN A 79 3.64 -1.38 1.17
C ASN A 79 3.06 -1.64 -0.24
N ALA A 80 3.91 -2.06 -1.18
CA ALA A 80 3.51 -2.33 -2.56
C ALA A 80 2.87 -3.72 -2.78
N ARG A 81 2.72 -4.54 -1.73
CA ARG A 81 2.09 -5.87 -1.86
C ARG A 81 0.59 -5.73 -2.03
N SER A 82 0.02 -6.56 -2.92
CA SER A 82 -1.42 -6.66 -3.11
C SER A 82 -2.12 -7.04 -1.81
N THR A 83 -3.24 -6.40 -1.54
CA THR A 83 -4.08 -6.71 -0.38
C THR A 83 -5.01 -7.89 -0.72
N LEU A 84 -5.04 -8.91 0.13
CA LEU A 84 -5.97 -10.03 -0.03
C LEU A 84 -7.40 -9.56 0.24
N LEU A 85 -8.37 -10.03 -0.55
CA LEU A 85 -9.79 -9.70 -0.37
C LEU A 85 -10.35 -10.13 0.99
N THR A 86 -9.76 -11.13 1.63
CA THR A 86 -10.11 -11.54 3.01
C THR A 86 -9.69 -10.55 4.10
N ARG A 87 -8.98 -9.47 3.77
CA ARG A 87 -8.68 -8.38 4.70
C ARG A 87 -9.81 -7.36 4.80
N TYR A 88 -10.71 -7.37 3.84
CA TYR A 88 -11.95 -6.60 3.84
C TYR A 88 -13.06 -7.38 4.54
N PRO A 89 -14.13 -6.73 4.99
CA PRO A 89 -15.33 -7.41 5.45
C PRO A 89 -15.89 -8.31 4.35
N PHE A 90 -16.13 -9.57 4.67
CA PHE A 90 -16.69 -10.52 3.72
C PHE A 90 -17.72 -11.42 4.39
N THR A 91 -18.67 -11.89 3.59
CA THR A 91 -19.67 -12.90 3.97
C THR A 91 -19.71 -14.00 2.93
N THR A 92 -19.89 -15.23 3.38
CA THR A 92 -20.06 -16.38 2.48
C THR A 92 -21.55 -16.59 2.18
N SER A 93 -21.85 -16.85 0.93
CA SER A 93 -23.20 -17.22 0.47
C SER A 93 -23.15 -18.55 -0.26
N ARG A 94 -24.32 -19.14 -0.51
CA ARG A 94 -24.44 -20.42 -1.24
C ARG A 94 -23.88 -20.33 -2.67
N THR A 95 -23.95 -19.15 -3.29
CA THR A 95 -23.56 -18.90 -4.68
C THR A 95 -22.13 -18.32 -4.80
N GLY A 96 -21.50 -17.93 -3.68
CA GLY A 96 -20.18 -17.33 -3.73
C GLY A 96 -19.78 -16.58 -2.45
N VAL A 97 -18.94 -15.57 -2.59
CA VAL A 97 -18.46 -14.72 -1.50
C VAL A 97 -18.83 -13.26 -1.79
N ARG A 98 -19.36 -12.57 -0.81
CA ARG A 98 -19.63 -11.12 -0.89
C ARG A 98 -18.56 -10.38 -0.13
N VAL A 99 -17.95 -9.36 -0.75
CA VAL A 99 -16.86 -8.58 -0.19
C VAL A 99 -17.18 -7.09 -0.28
N ALA A 100 -16.99 -6.35 0.80
CA ALA A 100 -17.13 -4.91 0.84
C ALA A 100 -15.74 -4.25 0.76
N VAL A 101 -15.24 -4.00 -0.43
CA VAL A 101 -13.93 -3.36 -0.65
C VAL A 101 -14.03 -1.86 -0.47
N ASN A 102 -15.00 -1.24 -1.15
CA ASN A 102 -15.24 0.19 -1.11
C ASN A 102 -16.28 0.51 -0.02
N SER A 103 -16.01 1.55 0.77
CA SER A 103 -16.93 1.98 1.84
C SER A 103 -18.26 2.50 1.30
N ARG A 104 -18.29 3.01 0.05
CA ARG A 104 -19.48 3.61 -0.55
C ARG A 104 -20.36 2.61 -1.30
N GLU A 105 -19.79 1.56 -1.86
CA GLU A 105 -20.49 0.62 -2.75
C GLU A 105 -21.09 -0.59 -2.00
N GLY A 106 -20.74 -0.78 -0.75
CA GLY A 106 -21.21 -1.90 0.05
C GLY A 106 -20.65 -3.26 -0.38
N TYR A 107 -21.44 -4.32 -0.21
CA TYR A 107 -21.01 -5.68 -0.53
C TYR A 107 -21.21 -6.01 -1.99
N GLN A 108 -20.13 -6.34 -2.69
CA GLN A 108 -20.14 -6.86 -4.05
C GLN A 108 -20.04 -8.39 -4.04
N GLN A 109 -20.87 -9.07 -4.83
CA GLN A 109 -20.88 -10.53 -4.91
C GLN A 109 -19.87 -11.02 -5.94
N ILE A 110 -19.06 -11.99 -5.52
CA ILE A 110 -18.15 -12.74 -6.40
C ILE A 110 -18.73 -14.14 -6.53
N GLU A 111 -19.34 -14.42 -7.67
CA GLU A 111 -19.95 -15.72 -7.96
C GLU A 111 -18.90 -16.83 -8.08
N ASN A 112 -19.29 -18.04 -7.68
CA ASN A 112 -18.42 -19.23 -7.71
C ASN A 112 -17.12 -19.08 -6.88
N ALA A 113 -17.06 -18.09 -5.98
CA ALA A 113 -15.96 -17.90 -5.07
C ALA A 113 -16.14 -18.72 -3.79
N PHE A 114 -15.03 -19.14 -3.19
CA PHE A 114 -15.00 -19.82 -1.89
C PHE A 114 -13.76 -19.39 -1.09
N ILE A 115 -13.81 -19.65 0.21
CA ILE A 115 -12.70 -19.30 1.10
C ILE A 115 -11.74 -20.47 1.21
N VAL A 116 -10.45 -20.16 1.04
CA VAL A 116 -9.33 -21.04 1.32
C VAL A 116 -8.71 -20.63 2.64
N THR A 117 -8.67 -21.56 3.59
CA THR A 117 -8.23 -21.27 4.98
C THR A 117 -6.70 -21.17 5.10
N ASN A 118 -5.95 -21.85 4.23
CA ASN A 118 -4.50 -21.88 4.25
C ASN A 118 -3.92 -21.66 2.85
N LEU A 119 -3.50 -20.45 2.56
CA LEU A 119 -2.76 -20.15 1.34
C LEU A 119 -1.33 -20.68 1.48
N ARG A 120 -0.90 -21.44 0.48
CA ARG A 120 0.46 -22.03 0.41
C ARG A 120 1.52 -20.92 0.55
N GLY A 121 2.40 -21.04 1.53
CA GLY A 121 3.49 -20.09 1.78
C GLY A 121 3.18 -18.93 2.75
N SER A 122 1.91 -18.63 3.06
CA SER A 122 1.58 -17.54 4.00
C SER A 122 0.69 -17.94 5.17
N GLY A 123 0.05 -19.12 5.11
CA GLY A 123 -0.94 -19.53 6.10
C GLY A 123 -2.18 -18.62 6.19
N ALA A 124 -2.27 -17.60 5.33
CA ALA A 124 -3.36 -16.64 5.35
C ALA A 124 -4.63 -17.20 4.70
N ARG A 125 -5.78 -16.64 5.06
CA ARG A 125 -7.04 -16.92 4.35
C ARG A 125 -7.05 -16.19 3.01
N GLY A 126 -7.61 -16.82 1.98
CA GLY A 126 -7.78 -16.23 0.66
C GLY A 126 -9.16 -16.51 0.10
N ILE A 127 -9.58 -15.72 -0.89
CA ILE A 127 -10.75 -16.00 -1.71
C ILE A 127 -10.27 -16.57 -3.02
N ALA A 128 -10.82 -17.72 -3.40
CA ALA A 128 -10.49 -18.42 -4.63
C ALA A 128 -11.75 -18.62 -5.48
N LEU A 129 -11.58 -18.73 -6.78
CA LEU A 129 -12.67 -19.03 -7.73
C LEU A 129 -12.65 -20.49 -8.16
N ARG A 130 -13.82 -21.12 -8.30
CA ARG A 130 -13.98 -22.41 -8.96
C ARG A 130 -13.84 -22.25 -10.46
N ASN A 131 -13.12 -23.17 -11.08
CA ASN A 131 -12.41 -22.97 -12.37
C ASN A 131 -13.26 -23.09 -13.65
N THR A 132 -14.55 -23.12 -13.71
CA THR A 132 -15.20 -23.45 -15.00
C THR A 132 -15.82 -22.27 -15.76
N SER A 133 -16.42 -21.32 -15.07
CA SER A 133 -17.10 -20.19 -15.76
C SER A 133 -16.36 -18.85 -15.53
N ALA A 134 -15.72 -18.71 -14.40
CA ALA A 134 -15.07 -17.45 -14.03
C ALA A 134 -13.83 -17.15 -14.87
N VAL A 135 -13.14 -18.18 -15.39
CA VAL A 135 -12.02 -17.99 -16.33
C VAL A 135 -12.52 -17.36 -17.64
N GLU A 136 -13.71 -17.70 -18.09
CA GLU A 136 -14.30 -17.08 -19.29
C GLU A 136 -14.75 -15.63 -19.02
N HIS A 137 -15.29 -15.34 -17.83
CA HIS A 137 -15.64 -13.97 -17.42
C HIS A 137 -14.38 -13.11 -17.23
N PHE A 138 -13.32 -13.66 -16.62
CA PHE A 138 -12.02 -13.01 -16.53
C PHE A 138 -11.35 -12.84 -17.88
N LYS A 139 -11.48 -13.79 -18.79
CA LYS A 139 -11.03 -13.63 -20.19
C LYS A 139 -11.72 -12.47 -20.88
N ARG A 140 -13.04 -12.26 -20.64
CA ARG A 140 -13.81 -11.13 -21.19
C ARG A 140 -13.43 -9.79 -20.56
N ALA A 141 -13.36 -9.72 -19.24
CA ALA A 141 -13.01 -8.49 -18.52
C ALA A 141 -11.53 -8.06 -18.69
N LEU A 142 -10.66 -9.02 -18.95
CA LEU A 142 -9.24 -8.82 -19.25
C LEU A 142 -8.94 -8.93 -20.77
N SER A 143 -9.97 -8.84 -21.62
CA SER A 143 -9.80 -8.84 -23.08
C SER A 143 -8.84 -7.71 -23.48
N PRO A 144 -7.73 -8.01 -24.13
CA PRO A 144 -6.53 -7.22 -23.97
C PRO A 144 -6.35 -6.22 -25.08
N ALA A 145 -5.93 -5.07 -24.68
CA ALA A 145 -5.35 -4.13 -25.62
C ALA A 145 -3.85 -4.40 -25.94
N THR A 146 -3.16 -5.34 -25.26
CA THR A 146 -1.72 -5.52 -25.46
C THR A 146 -1.23 -6.98 -25.48
N PRO A 147 -0.28 -7.34 -26.38
CA PRO A 147 0.28 -8.69 -26.53
C PRO A 147 0.93 -9.26 -25.25
N ALA A 148 1.52 -8.38 -24.43
CA ALA A 148 2.16 -8.76 -23.17
C ALA A 148 1.14 -9.26 -22.12
N LYS A 149 -0.05 -8.63 -22.05
CA LYS A 149 -1.16 -9.09 -21.20
C LYS A 149 -1.71 -10.45 -21.66
N ARG A 150 -1.75 -10.70 -22.98
CA ARG A 150 -2.15 -12.01 -23.54
C ARG A 150 -1.23 -13.14 -23.10
N ARG A 151 0.10 -12.95 -23.19
CA ARG A 151 1.08 -13.96 -22.79
C ARG A 151 1.00 -14.28 -21.30
N LYS A 152 0.81 -13.26 -20.46
CA LYS A 152 0.66 -13.43 -19.01
C LYS A 152 -0.63 -14.20 -18.66
N LEU A 153 -1.73 -13.88 -19.35
CA LEU A 153 -3.00 -14.57 -19.18
C LEU A 153 -2.94 -16.03 -19.64
N GLN A 154 -2.29 -16.31 -20.78
CA GLN A 154 -2.08 -17.68 -21.26
C GLN A 154 -1.26 -18.53 -20.29
N ARG A 155 -0.21 -17.96 -19.66
CA ARG A 155 0.56 -18.67 -18.61
C ARG A 155 -0.31 -18.99 -17.38
N ILE A 156 -1.17 -18.07 -16.96
CA ILE A 156 -2.10 -18.30 -15.85
C ILE A 156 -3.12 -19.39 -16.20
N ILE A 157 -3.65 -19.36 -17.42
CA ILE A 157 -4.62 -20.35 -17.90
C ILE A 157 -3.98 -21.73 -18.07
N SER A 158 -2.75 -21.81 -18.57
CA SER A 158 -2.02 -23.09 -18.69
C SER A 158 -1.69 -23.68 -17.32
N ALA A 159 -1.25 -22.85 -16.37
CA ALA A 159 -1.00 -23.28 -14.99
C ALA A 159 -2.29 -23.73 -14.26
N ALA A 160 -3.43 -23.09 -14.55
CA ALA A 160 -4.73 -23.50 -14.02
C ALA A 160 -5.25 -24.80 -14.66
N ARG A 161 -4.95 -25.07 -15.94
CA ARG A 161 -5.27 -26.33 -16.63
C ARG A 161 -4.42 -27.51 -16.18
N SER A 162 -3.16 -27.28 -15.84
CA SER A 162 -2.25 -28.32 -15.31
C SER A 162 -2.55 -28.69 -13.85
N ASN A 163 -3.39 -27.89 -13.16
CA ASN A 163 -3.83 -28.21 -11.81
C ASN A 163 -5.33 -28.56 -11.81
N PRO A 164 -5.71 -29.86 -11.77
CA PRO A 164 -7.10 -30.30 -11.89
C PRO A 164 -8.02 -29.81 -10.76
N ARG A 165 -7.50 -29.21 -9.69
CA ARG A 165 -8.26 -28.58 -8.62
C ARG A 165 -8.43 -27.07 -8.79
N GLY A 166 -7.88 -26.47 -9.84
CA GLY A 166 -8.10 -25.13 -10.40
C GLY A 166 -8.50 -24.01 -9.46
N ILE A 167 -7.66 -23.70 -8.47
CA ILE A 167 -7.92 -22.68 -7.47
C ILE A 167 -7.08 -21.44 -7.78
N GLN A 168 -7.71 -20.31 -8.06
CA GLN A 168 -7.04 -19.01 -8.17
C GLN A 168 -7.36 -18.13 -6.97
N VAL A 169 -6.31 -17.56 -6.35
CA VAL A 169 -6.46 -16.59 -5.26
C VAL A 169 -6.57 -15.19 -5.84
N LEU A 170 -7.64 -14.50 -5.48
CA LEU A 170 -7.89 -13.12 -5.89
C LEU A 170 -7.23 -12.13 -4.92
N SER A 171 -6.53 -11.15 -5.48
CA SER A 171 -6.02 -10.00 -4.73
C SER A 171 -6.47 -8.70 -5.40
N SER A 172 -6.80 -7.69 -4.60
CA SER A 172 -7.03 -6.34 -5.10
C SER A 172 -5.69 -5.64 -5.34
N ARG A 173 -5.53 -5.00 -6.48
CA ARG A 173 -4.48 -3.99 -6.69
C ARG A 173 -5.11 -2.64 -6.40
N SER A 174 -4.58 -1.97 -5.43
CA SER A 174 -4.79 -0.54 -5.18
C SER A 174 -3.90 0.29 -6.09
#